data_e65e9026d8c202e17284628a72e19c1f
#
_entry.id   e65e9026d8c202e17284628a72e19c1f
#
_cell.length_a   1.000
_cell.length_b   1.000
_cell.length_c   1.000
_cell.angle_alpha   90.00
_cell.angle_beta   90.00
_cell.angle_gamma   90.00
#
_symmetry.space_group_name_H-M   'P 1'
#
loop_
_entity.id
_entity.type
_entity.pdbx_description
1 polymer ?
#
loop_
_entity_poly.entity_id
_entity_poly.type
_entity_poly.pdbx_seq_one_letter_code
_entity_poly.pdbx_strand_id
1 'polypeptide(L)' 'MTEDEMRKRLEMLRIEHRDLDAAIEALSGTGAHDQLQVARLKKRKLRLKDQIALLEDYLIPDIIA' A
#
# COMPACT_ATOMS: atom_id res chain seq x y z
N MET A 1 1.53 10.15 18.10
CA MET A 1 0.98 10.54 16.82
C MET A 1 -0.44 11.00 16.97
N THR A 2 -0.76 12.14 16.43
CA THR A 2 -2.13 12.62 16.55
C THR A 2 -3.01 11.98 15.50
N GLU A 3 -4.30 12.11 15.67
CA GLU A 3 -5.23 11.54 14.71
C GLU A 3 -5.05 12.17 13.33
N ASP A 4 -4.80 13.46 13.28
CA ASP A 4 -4.59 14.14 12.00
C ASP A 4 -3.33 13.61 11.31
N GLU A 5 -2.30 13.36 12.06
CA GLU A 5 -1.08 12.81 11.49
C GLU A 5 -1.30 11.40 10.98
N MET A 6 -2.08 10.61 11.69
CA MET A 6 -2.38 9.27 11.23
C MET A 6 -3.19 9.28 9.94
N ARG A 7 -4.13 10.21 9.84
CA ARG A 7 -4.93 10.32 8.61
C ARG A 7 -4.08 10.73 7.42
N LYS A 8 -3.15 11.66 7.65
CA LYS A 8 -2.26 12.07 6.58
C LYS A 8 -1.35 10.93 6.16
N ARG A 9 -0.86 10.20 7.15
CA ARG A 9 -0.01 9.06 6.85
C ARG A 9 -0.75 8.01 6.06
N LEU A 10 -2.00 7.75 6.45
CA LEU A 10 -2.81 6.78 5.76
C LEU A 10 -3.02 7.18 4.30
N GLU A 11 -3.28 8.44 4.06
CA GLU A 11 -3.47 8.92 2.70
C GLU A 11 -2.21 8.74 1.87
N MET A 12 -1.05 9.07 2.44
CA MET A 12 0.21 8.89 1.74
C MET A 12 0.47 7.42 1.43
N LEU A 13 0.16 6.55 2.37
CA LEU A 13 0.34 5.12 2.16
C LEU A 13 -0.56 4.60 1.06
N ARG A 14 -1.78 5.11 0.98
CA ARG A 14 -2.69 4.72 -0.07
C ARG A 14 -2.18 5.15 -1.45
N ILE A 15 -1.60 6.34 -1.53
CA ILE A 15 -1.03 6.82 -2.77
C ILE A 15 0.15 5.94 -3.16
N GLU A 16 1.03 5.64 -2.22
CA GLU A 16 2.16 4.76 -2.50
C GLU A 16 1.71 3.38 -2.94
N HIS A 17 0.68 2.87 -2.31
CA HIS A 17 0.14 1.56 -2.66
C HIS A 17 -0.36 1.56 -4.10
N ARG A 18 -1.07 2.62 -4.47
CA ARG A 18 -1.58 2.75 -5.83
C ARG A 18 -0.44 2.87 -6.84
N ASP A 19 0.59 3.64 -6.50
CA ASP A 19 1.73 3.81 -7.38
C ASP A 19 2.47 2.49 -7.59
N LEU A 20 2.61 1.71 -6.52
CA LEU A 20 3.25 0.41 -6.63
C LEU A 20 2.42 -0.54 -7.47
N ASP A 21 1.12 -0.50 -7.31
CA ASP A 21 0.24 -1.35 -8.08
C ASP A 21 0.38 -1.04 -9.57
N ALA A 22 0.41 0.24 -9.92
CA ALA A 22 0.58 0.66 -11.30
C ALA A 22 1.95 0.25 -11.85
N ALA A 23 2.98 0.37 -11.02
CA ALA A 23 4.32 -0.02 -11.43
C ALA A 23 4.42 -1.52 -11.68
N ILE A 24 3.82 -2.31 -10.81
CA ILE A 24 3.80 -3.76 -10.97
C ILE A 24 3.09 -4.13 -12.27
N GLU A 25 1.96 -3.49 -12.51
CA GLU A 25 1.19 -3.76 -13.70
C GLU A 25 1.96 -3.39 -14.97
N ALA A 26 2.64 -2.27 -14.94
CA ALA A 26 3.43 -1.83 -16.08
C ALA A 26 4.58 -2.80 -16.37
N LEU A 27 5.25 -3.25 -15.32
CA LEU A 27 6.35 -4.18 -15.52
C LEU A 27 5.86 -5.54 -15.99
N SER A 28 4.72 -5.98 -15.46
CA SER A 28 4.17 -7.26 -15.86
C SER A 28 3.73 -7.25 -17.32
N GLY A 29 3.30 -6.09 -17.79
CA GLY A 29 2.80 -5.97 -19.15
C GLY A 29 3.90 -5.97 -20.20
N THR A 30 5.15 -5.75 -19.80
CA THR A 30 6.21 -5.68 -20.78
C THR A 30 6.97 -6.97 -20.93
N GLY A 31 6.45 -8.05 -20.44
CA GLY A 31 7.14 -9.30 -20.62
C GLY A 31 8.30 -9.47 -19.71
N ALA A 32 8.31 -8.69 -18.82
CA ALA A 32 9.06 -8.81 -17.73
C ALA A 32 10.22 -9.59 -17.62
N HIS A 33 11.19 -9.13 -17.93
CA HIS A 33 12.37 -9.82 -17.71
C HIS A 33 12.76 -9.72 -16.27
N ASP A 34 12.20 -8.77 -15.53
CA ASP A 34 12.71 -8.53 -14.24
C ASP A 34 11.78 -9.07 -13.22
N GLN A 35 11.67 -10.35 -13.14
CA GLN A 35 10.81 -10.98 -12.15
C GLN A 35 11.24 -10.67 -10.72
N LEU A 36 12.53 -10.47 -10.54
CA LEU A 36 13.03 -10.14 -9.23
C LEU A 36 12.53 -8.78 -8.78
N GLN A 37 12.53 -7.82 -9.69
CA GLN A 37 12.04 -6.49 -9.38
C GLN A 37 10.55 -6.51 -9.09
N VAL A 38 9.79 -7.25 -9.87
CA VAL A 38 8.35 -7.39 -9.65
C VAL A 38 8.10 -8.02 -8.29
N ALA A 39 8.86 -9.04 -7.93
CA ALA A 39 8.70 -9.67 -6.63
C ALA A 39 8.98 -8.71 -5.48
N ARG A 40 9.99 -7.88 -5.63
CA ARG A 40 10.31 -6.88 -4.62
C ARG A 40 9.19 -5.86 -4.48
N LEU A 41 8.63 -5.42 -5.59
CA LEU A 41 7.54 -4.47 -5.56
C LEU A 41 6.29 -5.06 -4.93
N LYS A 42 6.01 -6.32 -5.24
CA LYS A 42 4.87 -6.99 -4.62
C LYS A 42 5.03 -7.12 -3.12
N LYS A 43 6.23 -7.42 -2.68
CA LYS A 43 6.50 -7.53 -1.25
C LYS A 43 6.32 -6.19 -0.57
N ARG A 44 6.79 -5.13 -1.20
CA ARG A 44 6.63 -3.79 -0.66
C ARG A 44 5.15 -3.40 -0.61
N LYS A 45 4.41 -3.77 -1.64
CA LYS A 45 2.98 -3.50 -1.69
C LYS A 45 2.25 -4.19 -0.53
N LEU A 46 2.64 -5.42 -0.22
CA LEU A 46 2.04 -6.12 0.89
C LEU A 46 2.32 -5.43 2.23
N ARG A 47 3.52 -4.93 2.41
CA ARG A 47 3.86 -4.20 3.63
C ARG A 47 3.03 -2.93 3.75
N LEU A 48 2.85 -2.23 2.65
CA LEU A 48 2.02 -1.03 2.66
C LEU A 48 0.59 -1.36 2.99
N LYS A 49 0.08 -2.44 2.44
CA LYS A 49 -1.28 -2.87 2.72
C LYS A 49 -1.46 -3.17 4.20
N ASP A 50 -0.49 -3.82 4.81
CA ASP A 50 -0.54 -4.11 6.23
C ASP A 50 -0.55 -2.84 7.06
N GLN A 51 0.28 -1.87 6.71
CA GLN A 51 0.32 -0.61 7.42
C GLN A 51 -0.97 0.17 7.26
N ILE A 52 -1.54 0.13 6.07
CA ILE A 52 -2.82 0.79 5.82
C ILE A 52 -3.90 0.17 6.71
N ALA A 53 -3.93 -1.16 6.77
CA ALA A 53 -4.93 -1.84 7.59
C ALA A 53 -4.79 -1.49 9.06
N LEU A 54 -3.57 -1.40 9.55
CA LEU A 54 -3.34 -1.03 10.94
C LEU A 54 -3.84 0.38 11.24
N LEU A 55 -3.56 1.31 10.35
CA LEU A 55 -4.02 2.68 10.55
C LEU A 55 -5.51 2.80 10.42
N GLU A 56 -6.09 2.05 9.51
CA GLU A 56 -7.54 2.05 9.36
C GLU A 56 -8.22 1.51 10.62
N ASP A 57 -7.65 0.48 11.20
CA ASP A 57 -8.19 -0.06 12.44
C ASP A 57 -8.14 0.96 13.56
N TYR A 58 -7.12 1.79 13.56
CA TYR A 58 -6.99 2.79 14.59
C TYR A 58 -7.98 3.93 14.38
N LEU A 59 -8.10 4.36 13.12
CA LEU A 59 -8.89 5.55 12.83
C LEU A 59 -10.36 5.26 12.67
N ILE A 60 -10.70 4.07 12.28
CA ILE A 60 -12.08 3.73 12.07
C ILE A 60 -12.42 2.61 12.95
N PRO A 61 -12.89 2.90 14.09
CA PRO A 61 -13.19 1.92 15.07
C PRO A 61 -14.22 1.08 14.46
N ASP A 62 -14.13 -0.07 14.68
CA ASP A 62 -14.94 -0.93 14.20
C ASP A 62 -16.27 -0.79 14.46
N ILE A 63 -16.96 -0.47 13.77
CA ILE A 63 -18.21 -0.29 14.08
C ILE A 63 -19.00 -1.29 13.70
N ILE A 64 -19.04 -1.93 13.29
CA ILE A 64 -19.80 -2.76 12.89
C ILE A 64 -20.83 -3.01 13.14
N ALA A 65 -21.24 -2.91 13.14
CA ALA A 65 -22.26 -3.13 13.29
C ALA A 65 -22.82 -4.14 13.19
#